data_d9ec333d685d748a23bcb0d908dc1a4a
#
_entry.id   d9ec333d685d748a23bcb0d908dc1a4a
#
_cell.length_a   1.000
_cell.length_b   1.000
_cell.length_c   1.000
_cell.angle_alpha   90.00
_cell.angle_beta   90.00
_cell.angle_gamma   90.00
#
_symmetry.space_group_name_H-M   'P 1'
#
loop_
_entity.id
_entity.type
_entity.pdbx_description
1 polymer ?
#
loop_
_entity_poly.entity_id
_entity_poly.type
_entity_poly.pdbx_seq_one_letter_code
_entity_poly.pdbx_strand_id
1 'polypeptide(L)' 'MQPVPEVGDLVRDTATGRVGFFVRSDSGRFLIRAVHGGAEWEAEPGGVQLATPLRELRARAAEINARSRRGLN' A
#
# COMPACT_ATOMS: atom_id res chain seq x y z
N MET A 1 15.49 8.83 1.30
CA MET A 1 15.52 7.79 0.22
C MET A 1 14.56 6.66 0.61
N GLN A 2 13.59 6.39 -0.26
CA GLN A 2 12.66 5.29 0.01
C GLN A 2 13.29 3.97 -0.40
N PRO A 3 13.15 2.93 0.42
CA PRO A 3 13.67 1.62 0.05
C PRO A 3 12.89 1.05 -1.15
N VAL A 4 13.61 0.37 -2.01
CA VAL A 4 12.98 -0.36 -3.12
C VAL A 4 12.35 -1.62 -2.52
N PRO A 5 11.06 -1.89 -2.81
CA PRO A 5 10.46 -3.13 -2.31
C PRO A 5 11.07 -4.36 -2.96
N GLU A 6 10.93 -5.47 -2.29
CA GLU A 6 11.35 -6.77 -2.81
C GLU A 6 10.15 -7.50 -3.41
N VAL A 7 10.42 -8.44 -4.31
CA VAL A 7 9.36 -9.25 -4.91
C VAL A 7 8.56 -9.96 -3.82
N GLY A 8 7.25 -9.81 -3.88
CA GLY A 8 6.35 -10.38 -2.89
C GLY A 8 6.02 -9.47 -1.72
N ASP A 9 6.69 -8.33 -1.60
CA ASP A 9 6.36 -7.36 -0.55
C ASP A 9 4.98 -6.77 -0.78
N LEU A 10 4.25 -6.58 0.30
CA LEU A 10 2.97 -5.87 0.25
C LEU A 10 3.25 -4.37 0.16
N VAL A 11 2.67 -3.73 -0.84
CA VAL A 11 2.90 -2.30 -1.10
C VAL A 11 1.57 -1.59 -1.33
N ARG A 12 1.58 -0.29 -1.08
CA ARG A 12 0.44 0.57 -1.36
C ARG A 12 0.82 1.58 -2.44
N ASP A 13 -0.03 1.70 -3.45
CA ASP A 13 0.04 2.75 -4.45
C ASP A 13 -0.72 3.96 -3.90
N THR A 14 0.00 5.01 -3.51
CA THR A 14 -0.61 6.18 -2.88
C THR A 14 -1.46 6.99 -3.86
N ALA A 15 -1.21 6.88 -5.15
CA ALA A 15 -2.00 7.60 -6.15
C ALA A 15 -3.44 7.09 -6.22
N THR A 16 -3.65 5.80 -6.00
CA THR A 16 -4.97 5.16 -6.10
C THR A 16 -5.49 4.65 -4.76
N GLY A 17 -4.63 4.52 -3.76
CA GLY A 17 -4.96 3.91 -2.49
C GLY A 17 -5.02 2.38 -2.55
N ARG A 18 -4.66 1.78 -3.68
CA ARG A 18 -4.72 0.33 -3.87
C ARG A 18 -3.52 -0.34 -3.23
N VAL A 19 -3.75 -1.54 -2.72
CA VAL A 19 -2.72 -2.36 -2.09
C VAL A 19 -2.54 -3.62 -2.93
N GLY A 20 -1.28 -4.05 -3.07
CA GLY A 20 -0.97 -5.26 -3.80
C GLY A 20 0.44 -5.74 -3.50
N PHE A 21 0.86 -6.78 -4.22
CA PHE A 21 2.19 -7.36 -4.06
C PHE A 21 3.12 -6.85 -5.15
N PHE A 22 4.31 -6.44 -4.74
CA PHE A 22 5.33 -6.01 -5.70
C PHE A 22 5.80 -7.18 -6.54
N VAL A 23 5.75 -7.03 -7.86
CA VAL A 23 6.17 -8.06 -8.80
C VAL A 23 7.58 -7.80 -9.33
N ARG A 24 7.79 -6.61 -9.87
CA ARG A 24 9.10 -6.23 -10.41
C ARG A 24 9.13 -4.75 -10.76
N SER A 25 10.33 -4.24 -10.97
CA SER A 25 10.56 -2.93 -11.56
C SER A 25 10.75 -3.11 -13.06
N ASP A 26 10.06 -2.31 -13.85
CA ASP A 26 10.13 -2.42 -15.31
C ASP A 26 10.10 -1.00 -15.91
N SER A 27 11.14 -0.65 -16.64
CA SER A 27 11.27 0.65 -17.32
C SER A 27 11.01 1.85 -16.41
N GLY A 28 11.52 1.79 -15.19
CA GLY A 28 11.36 2.86 -14.21
C GLY A 28 10.00 2.91 -13.54
N ARG A 29 9.19 1.88 -13.72
CA ARG A 29 7.90 1.75 -13.04
C ARG A 29 7.84 0.48 -12.25
N PHE A 30 7.00 0.47 -11.20
CA PHE A 30 6.78 -0.71 -10.38
C PHE A 30 5.53 -1.43 -10.84
N LEU A 31 5.66 -2.73 -11.07
CA LEU A 31 4.52 -3.58 -11.39
C LEU A 31 3.99 -4.21 -10.11
N ILE A 32 2.69 -4.07 -9.88
CA ILE A 32 2.03 -4.50 -8.65
C ILE A 32 0.86 -5.40 -9.02
N ARG A 33 0.72 -6.51 -8.28
CA ARG A 33 -0.39 -7.46 -8.45
C ARG A 33 -1.42 -7.24 -7.37
N ALA A 34 -2.68 -7.15 -7.75
CA ALA A 34 -3.78 -6.99 -6.78
C ALA A 34 -3.80 -8.13 -5.76
N VAL A 35 -4.10 -7.79 -4.50
CA VAL A 35 -4.10 -8.77 -3.39
C VAL A 35 -5.04 -9.93 -3.66
N HIS A 36 -6.18 -9.66 -4.25
CA HIS A 36 -7.18 -10.70 -4.51
C HIS A 36 -6.99 -11.37 -5.88
N GLY A 37 -5.84 -11.16 -6.49
CA GLY A 37 -5.54 -11.73 -7.79
C GLY A 37 -6.15 -10.92 -8.93
N GLY A 38 -5.94 -11.37 -10.15
CA GLY A 38 -6.44 -10.70 -11.33
C GLY A 38 -5.44 -9.70 -11.90
N ALA A 39 -5.85 -8.45 -12.04
CA ALA A 39 -5.07 -7.47 -12.77
C ALA A 39 -3.78 -7.05 -12.05
N GLU A 40 -2.75 -6.84 -12.83
CA GLU A 40 -1.54 -6.15 -12.39
C GLU A 40 -1.63 -4.71 -12.89
N TRP A 41 -0.97 -3.78 -12.19
CA TRP A 41 -0.91 -2.40 -12.65
C TRP A 41 0.48 -1.82 -12.43
N GLU A 42 0.79 -0.77 -13.17
CA GLU A 42 2.05 -0.06 -13.04
C GLU A 42 1.85 1.15 -12.11
N ALA A 43 2.86 1.44 -11.31
CA ALA A 43 2.83 2.57 -10.38
C ALA A 43 4.15 3.33 -10.43
N GLU A 44 4.09 4.62 -10.14
CA GLU A 44 5.26 5.46 -9.99
C GLU A 44 6.03 5.04 -8.73
N PRO A 45 7.34 4.78 -8.84
CA PRO A 45 8.11 4.37 -7.65
C PRO A 45 8.01 5.34 -6.48
N GLY A 46 7.98 6.63 -6.75
CA GLY A 46 7.85 7.64 -5.70
C GLY A 46 6.49 7.63 -4.99
N GLY A 47 5.48 6.99 -5.59
CA GLY A 47 4.15 6.88 -5.02
C GLY A 47 3.86 5.52 -4.38
N VAL A 48 4.86 4.65 -4.28
CA VAL A 48 4.67 3.31 -3.72
C VAL A 48 5.32 3.23 -2.35
N GLN A 49 4.58 2.77 -1.36
CA GLN A 49 5.05 2.61 0.01
C GLN A 49 4.91 1.17 0.45
N LEU A 50 5.79 0.72 1.33
CA LEU A 50 5.63 -0.58 1.97
C LEU A 50 4.38 -0.56 2.84
N ALA A 51 3.54 -1.57 2.69
CA ALA A 51 2.28 -1.68 3.42
C ALA A 51 2.26 -3.01 4.15
N THR A 52 2.94 -3.09 5.29
CA THR A 52 2.92 -4.31 6.09
C THR A 52 1.55 -4.48 6.73
N PRO A 53 1.12 -5.72 6.98
CA PRO A 53 -0.15 -5.95 7.67
C PRO A 53 -0.27 -5.19 8.99
N LEU A 54 0.83 -5.10 9.74
CA LEU A 54 0.83 -4.37 11.00
C LEU A 54 0.58 -2.88 10.80
N ARG A 55 1.22 -2.28 9.79
CA ARG A 55 1.04 -0.87 9.48
C ARG A 55 -0.40 -0.56 9.07
N GLU A 56 -0.99 -1.43 8.23
CA GLU A 56 -2.38 -1.28 7.82
C GLU A 56 -3.33 -1.38 9.01
N LEU A 57 -3.07 -2.33 9.90
CA LEU A 57 -3.88 -2.49 11.09
C LEU A 57 -3.80 -1.27 12.00
N ARG A 58 -2.61 -0.72 12.19
CA ARG A 58 -2.42 0.50 13.00
C ARG A 58 -3.14 1.70 12.40
N ALA A 59 -3.09 1.84 11.09
CA ALA A 59 -3.78 2.94 10.41
C ALA A 59 -5.29 2.84 10.61
N ARG A 60 -5.86 1.65 10.49
CA ARG A 60 -7.28 1.42 10.75
C ARG A 60 -7.64 1.68 12.18
N ALA A 61 -6.82 1.23 13.13
CA ALA A 61 -7.07 1.45 14.54
C ALA A 61 -7.08 2.95 14.87
N ALA A 62 -6.13 3.69 14.32
CA ALA A 62 -6.08 5.13 14.53
C ALA A 62 -7.33 5.83 13.98
N GLU A 63 -7.80 5.42 12.81
CA GLU A 63 -9.00 5.97 12.22
C GLU A 63 -10.25 5.68 13.05
N ILE A 64 -10.38 4.44 13.51
CA ILE A 64 -11.50 4.04 14.37
C ILE A 64 -11.49 4.83 15.68
N ASN A 65 -10.32 4.99 16.30
CA ASN A 65 -10.19 5.73 17.54
C ASN A 65 -10.56 7.20 17.35
N ALA A 66 -10.19 7.80 16.25
CA ALA A 66 -10.56 9.17 15.94
C ALA A 66 -12.08 9.33 15.80
N ARG A 67 -12.73 8.37 15.14
CA ARG A 67 -14.19 8.37 15.02
C ARG A 67 -14.87 8.20 16.36
N SER A 68 -14.35 7.30 17.20
CA SER A 68 -14.91 7.07 18.53
C SER A 68 -14.85 8.32 19.40
N ARG A 69 -13.77 9.05 19.34
CA ARG A 69 -13.65 10.32 20.07
C ARG A 69 -14.68 11.34 19.63
N ARG A 70 -14.95 11.44 18.34
CA ARG A 70 -15.98 12.34 17.82
C ARG A 70 -17.36 11.91 18.26
N GLY A 71 -17.61 10.61 18.31
CA GLY A 71 -18.93 10.09 18.70
C GLY A 71 -19.24 10.26 20.18
N LEU A 72 -18.24 10.46 21.02
CA LEU A 72 -18.41 10.60 22.45
C LEU A 72 -18.67 12.04 22.91
N ASN A 73 -18.58 12.97 22.03
CA ASN A 73 -18.80 14.38 22.36
C ASN A 73 -20.21 14.85 22.06
#